data_eb228be09b4436b4a3e7b11f63fd4392
#
_entry.id   eb228be09b4436b4a3e7b11f63fd4392
#
_cell.length_a   1.000
_cell.length_b   1.000
_cell.length_c   1.000
_cell.angle_alpha   90.00
_cell.angle_beta   90.00
_cell.angle_gamma   90.00
#
_symmetry.space_group_name_H-M   'P 1'
#
loop_
_entity.id
_entity.type
_entity.pdbx_description
1 polymer ?
#
loop_
_entity_poly.entity_id
_entity_poly.type
_entity_poly.pdbx_seq_one_letter_code
_entity_poly.pdbx_strand_id
1 'polypeptide(L)'
;MVIIAAPTDYDPDRNLFNTSTVEAVLSLVGRVNPGVLVVIKSTVPVGYTERIMGRFGCARLLFSPEFLREGRALYDNLHPSRIVVVRPHGGTATEADAHLFASLLQQGAAEPDIPTLYPNAAEAEAIKLFANTYLAVRVSYFNELDTYCELRGLDTRQVIDGVCLDPRIGAHYNNPSFGYGGYCLPKDTRQLVANFGDIPNRIISAAVTANDERKDHIARQILKKAAGGVVGVYRLTMKADSDNFRESSIRGVIERLRRAGASVVIYEPTLREASFAGLPVIASLAEFKRMSAVIVANRAEPALDDVWPRVYTRDLYRRD
;
A
#
# COMPACT_ATOMS: atom_id res chain seq x y z
N MET A 1 22.90 2.48 -18.45
CA MET A 1 21.82 1.73 -17.79
C MET A 1 20.60 2.62 -17.69
N VAL A 2 19.41 2.05 -17.89
CA VAL A 2 18.11 2.73 -17.69
C VAL A 2 17.33 1.96 -16.62
N ILE A 3 16.82 2.66 -15.61
CA ILE A 3 15.97 2.09 -14.56
C ILE A 3 14.55 2.59 -14.78
N ILE A 4 13.58 1.68 -14.91
CA ILE A 4 12.17 1.99 -15.10
C ILE A 4 11.44 1.79 -13.76
N ALA A 5 11.03 2.91 -13.15
CA ALA A 5 10.27 2.94 -11.89
C ALA A 5 8.91 3.65 -12.07
N ALA A 6 8.29 3.45 -13.23
CA ALA A 6 7.01 4.06 -13.57
C ALA A 6 5.86 3.44 -12.75
N PRO A 7 4.82 4.19 -12.40
CA PRO A 7 3.66 3.64 -11.70
C PRO A 7 2.91 2.63 -12.58
N THR A 8 2.37 1.61 -11.93
CA THR A 8 1.54 0.57 -12.55
C THR A 8 0.23 0.48 -11.75
N ASP A 9 -0.76 1.29 -12.16
CA ASP A 9 -2.06 1.32 -11.51
C ASP A 9 -2.86 0.05 -11.84
N TYR A 10 -3.70 -0.38 -10.90
CA TYR A 10 -4.60 -1.49 -11.14
C TYR A 10 -5.84 -0.99 -11.91
N ASP A 11 -6.12 -1.64 -13.03
CA ASP A 11 -7.29 -1.40 -13.86
C ASP A 11 -8.41 -2.38 -13.43
N PRO A 12 -9.47 -1.92 -12.77
CA PRO A 12 -10.53 -2.80 -12.29
C PRO A 12 -11.38 -3.40 -13.43
N ASP A 13 -11.46 -2.73 -14.58
CA ASP A 13 -12.24 -3.20 -15.72
C ASP A 13 -11.53 -4.37 -16.43
N ARG A 14 -10.20 -4.34 -16.44
CA ARG A 14 -9.35 -5.41 -17.01
C ARG A 14 -8.91 -6.43 -15.98
N ASN A 15 -9.10 -6.14 -14.70
CA ASN A 15 -8.63 -6.92 -13.58
C ASN A 15 -7.11 -7.22 -13.61
N LEU A 16 -6.31 -6.24 -14.07
CA LEU A 16 -4.87 -6.34 -14.28
C LEU A 16 -4.18 -4.99 -14.07
N PHE A 17 -2.86 -5.01 -13.84
CA PHE A 17 -2.07 -3.78 -13.86
C PHE A 17 -2.04 -3.14 -15.25
N ASN A 18 -2.17 -1.83 -15.27
CA ASN A 18 -1.88 -1.03 -16.46
C ASN A 18 -0.36 -0.84 -16.60
N THR A 19 0.24 -1.57 -17.52
CA THR A 19 1.69 -1.54 -17.81
C THR A 19 2.06 -0.59 -18.95
N SER A 20 1.11 0.17 -19.48
CA SER A 20 1.31 1.02 -20.67
C SER A 20 2.44 2.03 -20.50
N THR A 21 2.61 2.61 -19.31
CA THR A 21 3.70 3.55 -19.04
C THR A 21 5.07 2.86 -19.09
N VAL A 22 5.19 1.65 -18.54
CA VAL A 22 6.43 0.85 -18.64
C VAL A 22 6.73 0.52 -20.10
N GLU A 23 5.73 0.10 -20.86
CA GLU A 23 5.86 -0.24 -22.28
C GLU A 23 6.22 0.96 -23.16
N ALA A 24 5.68 2.15 -22.85
CA ALA A 24 6.04 3.39 -23.52
C ALA A 24 7.52 3.76 -23.31
N VAL A 25 8.01 3.61 -22.07
CA VAL A 25 9.43 3.85 -21.76
C VAL A 25 10.32 2.82 -22.47
N LEU A 26 9.96 1.53 -22.45
CA LEU A 26 10.69 0.49 -23.17
C LEU A 26 10.76 0.79 -24.68
N SER A 27 9.65 1.20 -25.28
CA SER A 27 9.60 1.58 -26.71
C SER A 27 10.51 2.78 -27.01
N LEU A 28 10.56 3.77 -26.13
CA LEU A 28 11.43 4.93 -26.27
C LEU A 28 12.91 4.51 -26.19
N VAL A 29 13.26 3.73 -25.18
CA VAL A 29 14.64 3.24 -24.97
C VAL A 29 15.10 2.38 -26.15
N GLY A 30 14.24 1.47 -26.64
CA GLY A 30 14.55 0.62 -27.79
C GLY A 30 14.85 1.40 -29.08
N ARG A 31 14.20 2.56 -29.28
CA ARG A 31 14.47 3.45 -30.41
C ARG A 31 15.76 4.26 -30.25
N VAL A 32 16.06 4.72 -29.03
CA VAL A 32 17.17 5.61 -28.75
C VAL A 32 18.50 4.84 -28.59
N ASN A 33 18.46 3.74 -27.82
CA ASN A 33 19.65 2.91 -27.57
C ASN A 33 19.24 1.46 -27.27
N PRO A 34 19.06 0.61 -28.28
CA PRO A 34 18.60 -0.78 -28.10
C PRO A 34 19.59 -1.68 -27.35
N GLY A 35 20.87 -1.29 -27.25
CA GLY A 35 21.91 -2.05 -26.55
C GLY A 35 22.05 -1.71 -25.06
N VAL A 36 21.33 -0.70 -24.56
CA VAL A 36 21.48 -0.29 -23.17
C VAL A 36 20.86 -1.35 -22.23
N LEU A 37 21.50 -1.57 -21.08
CA LEU A 37 20.91 -2.37 -20.02
C LEU A 37 19.70 -1.65 -19.42
N VAL A 38 18.54 -2.31 -19.45
CA VAL A 38 17.29 -1.82 -18.87
C VAL A 38 16.94 -2.67 -17.66
N VAL A 39 16.60 -2.03 -16.56
CA VAL A 39 16.13 -2.70 -15.34
C VAL A 39 14.73 -2.17 -15.00
N ILE A 40 13.73 -3.05 -15.00
CA ILE A 40 12.39 -2.72 -14.57
C ILE A 40 12.33 -2.88 -13.03
N LYS A 41 12.01 -1.80 -12.32
CA LYS A 41 11.72 -1.80 -10.88
C LYS A 41 10.23 -1.64 -10.58
N SER A 42 9.43 -1.25 -11.56
CA SER A 42 7.97 -1.18 -11.43
C SER A 42 7.38 -2.55 -11.09
N THR A 43 6.36 -2.58 -10.23
CA THR A 43 5.63 -3.82 -9.94
C THR A 43 4.81 -4.23 -11.17
N VAL A 44 4.97 -5.46 -11.61
CA VAL A 44 4.34 -6.00 -12.82
C VAL A 44 3.66 -7.34 -12.52
N PRO A 45 2.72 -7.81 -13.36
CA PRO A 45 2.11 -9.13 -13.21
C PRO A 45 3.12 -10.27 -13.35
N VAL A 46 2.86 -11.41 -12.72
CA VAL A 46 3.70 -12.62 -12.89
C VAL A 46 3.71 -13.05 -14.36
N GLY A 47 4.91 -13.33 -14.89
CA GLY A 47 5.15 -13.68 -16.30
C GLY A 47 5.26 -12.46 -17.23
N TYR A 48 5.23 -11.24 -16.72
CA TYR A 48 5.29 -10.03 -17.54
C TYR A 48 6.63 -9.88 -18.23
N THR A 49 7.73 -9.97 -17.49
CA THR A 49 9.09 -9.72 -18.04
C THR A 49 9.41 -10.69 -19.17
N GLU A 50 9.10 -11.96 -19.03
CA GLU A 50 9.30 -12.96 -20.09
C GLU A 50 8.44 -12.66 -21.32
N ARG A 51 7.16 -12.29 -21.12
CA ARG A 51 6.24 -11.97 -22.20
C ARG A 51 6.65 -10.78 -23.04
N ILE A 52 7.32 -9.77 -22.44
CA ILE A 52 7.75 -8.56 -23.14
C ILE A 52 9.16 -8.66 -23.70
N MET A 53 9.92 -9.70 -23.38
CA MET A 53 11.30 -9.89 -23.84
C MET A 53 11.37 -9.77 -25.38
N GLY A 54 12.23 -8.87 -25.84
CA GLY A 54 12.42 -8.62 -27.28
C GLY A 54 11.32 -7.81 -27.99
N ARG A 55 10.18 -7.53 -27.34
CA ARG A 55 9.02 -6.89 -28.02
C ARG A 55 9.22 -5.39 -28.31
N PHE A 56 10.00 -4.69 -27.51
CA PHE A 56 10.15 -3.23 -27.59
C PHE A 56 11.54 -2.81 -28.08
N GLY A 57 12.29 -3.70 -28.73
CA GLY A 57 13.67 -3.44 -29.15
C GLY A 57 14.67 -3.41 -27.99
N CYS A 58 14.26 -3.72 -26.77
CA CYS A 58 15.13 -3.83 -25.60
C CYS A 58 15.42 -5.30 -25.35
N ALA A 59 16.53 -5.81 -25.87
CA ALA A 59 16.93 -7.21 -25.68
C ALA A 59 17.74 -7.43 -24.39
N ARG A 60 18.35 -6.37 -23.83
CA ARG A 60 19.17 -6.42 -22.60
C ARG A 60 18.36 -5.94 -21.40
N LEU A 61 17.41 -6.79 -20.96
CA LEU A 61 16.39 -6.48 -19.98
C LEU A 61 16.54 -7.32 -18.72
N LEU A 62 16.44 -6.67 -17.55
CA LEU A 62 16.35 -7.29 -16.22
C LEU A 62 15.11 -6.78 -15.50
N PHE A 63 14.68 -7.53 -14.51
CA PHE A 63 13.70 -7.12 -13.52
C PHE A 63 14.31 -7.17 -12.10
N SER A 64 14.02 -6.16 -11.31
CA SER A 64 14.43 -6.10 -9.90
C SER A 64 13.35 -5.41 -9.08
N PRO A 65 12.50 -6.16 -8.36
CA PRO A 65 11.39 -5.60 -7.61
C PRO A 65 11.85 -4.64 -6.51
N GLU A 66 10.98 -3.70 -6.15
CA GLU A 66 11.18 -2.76 -5.06
C GLU A 66 10.37 -3.18 -3.81
N PHE A 67 10.97 -3.03 -2.62
CA PHE A 67 10.35 -3.42 -1.34
C PHE A 67 10.24 -2.25 -0.34
N LEU A 68 10.34 -1.01 -0.81
CA LEU A 68 10.27 0.18 0.03
C LEU A 68 8.85 0.49 0.52
N ARG A 69 8.79 1.23 1.62
CA ARG A 69 7.58 1.81 2.17
C ARG A 69 7.43 3.26 1.69
N GLU A 70 6.22 3.61 1.28
CA GLU A 70 5.87 5.00 0.99
C GLU A 70 6.09 5.90 2.23
N GLY A 71 6.67 7.08 2.02
CA GLY A 71 7.10 7.98 3.10
C GLY A 71 8.45 7.64 3.72
N ARG A 72 9.02 6.42 3.47
CA ARG A 72 10.34 6.00 3.96
C ARG A 72 11.27 5.51 2.85
N ALA A 73 11.00 5.91 1.60
CA ALA A 73 11.69 5.38 0.44
C ALA A 73 13.22 5.51 0.52
N LEU A 74 13.73 6.67 0.95
CA LEU A 74 15.18 6.86 1.10
C LEU A 74 15.77 5.93 2.16
N TYR A 75 15.13 5.87 3.33
CA TYR A 75 15.58 4.98 4.41
C TYR A 75 15.59 3.52 3.96
N ASP A 76 14.50 3.05 3.36
CA ASP A 76 14.38 1.65 2.94
C ASP A 76 15.32 1.29 1.76
N ASN A 77 15.72 2.27 0.93
CA ASN A 77 16.77 2.07 -0.07
C ASN A 77 18.18 2.00 0.54
N LEU A 78 18.43 2.78 1.60
CA LEU A 78 19.70 2.71 2.34
C LEU A 78 19.80 1.47 3.23
N HIS A 79 18.65 0.92 3.68
CA HIS A 79 18.55 -0.22 4.60
C HIS A 79 17.68 -1.34 4.02
N PRO A 80 17.98 -1.88 2.84
CA PRO A 80 17.15 -2.90 2.22
C PRO A 80 17.29 -4.23 2.96
N SER A 81 16.18 -4.87 3.27
CA SER A 81 16.19 -6.20 3.90
C SER A 81 16.70 -7.31 2.98
N ARG A 82 16.65 -7.09 1.69
CA ARG A 82 17.08 -8.00 0.62
C ARG A 82 17.20 -7.29 -0.70
N ILE A 83 18.03 -7.83 -1.58
CA ILE A 83 18.14 -7.45 -2.99
C ILE A 83 17.67 -8.62 -3.84
N VAL A 84 16.80 -8.38 -4.81
CA VAL A 84 16.32 -9.39 -5.76
C VAL A 84 16.61 -8.85 -7.16
N VAL A 85 17.41 -9.58 -7.93
CA VAL A 85 17.71 -9.28 -9.34
C VAL A 85 17.46 -10.55 -10.14
N VAL A 86 16.71 -10.45 -11.21
CA VAL A 86 16.38 -11.61 -12.05
C VAL A 86 17.65 -12.20 -12.66
N ARG A 87 17.76 -13.54 -12.62
CA ARG A 87 18.70 -14.27 -13.48
C ARG A 87 18.30 -14.08 -14.94
N PRO A 88 19.20 -13.61 -15.82
CA PRO A 88 18.88 -13.44 -17.21
C PRO A 88 18.44 -14.75 -17.86
N HIS A 89 17.32 -14.70 -18.60
CA HIS A 89 16.82 -15.80 -19.39
C HIS A 89 16.19 -15.25 -20.66
N GLY A 90 16.70 -15.64 -21.80
CA GLY A 90 16.34 -15.00 -23.07
C GLY A 90 16.92 -13.59 -23.23
N GLY A 91 16.85 -13.02 -24.41
CA GLY A 91 17.44 -11.72 -24.68
C GLY A 91 18.98 -11.72 -24.67
N THR A 92 19.58 -10.53 -24.45
CA THR A 92 21.04 -10.31 -24.48
C THR A 92 21.60 -9.85 -23.11
N ALA A 93 20.79 -9.75 -22.07
CA ALA A 93 21.29 -9.54 -20.72
C ALA A 93 22.11 -10.75 -20.25
N THR A 94 23.14 -10.49 -19.47
CA THR A 94 24.08 -11.50 -18.98
C THR A 94 24.02 -11.61 -17.44
N GLU A 95 24.52 -12.71 -16.89
CA GLU A 95 24.70 -12.83 -15.43
C GLU A 95 25.60 -11.71 -14.87
N ALA A 96 26.61 -11.27 -15.63
CA ALA A 96 27.44 -10.13 -15.26
C ALA A 96 26.61 -8.83 -15.13
N ASP A 97 25.58 -8.65 -15.95
CA ASP A 97 24.66 -7.50 -15.83
C ASP A 97 23.85 -7.57 -14.56
N ALA A 98 23.35 -8.75 -14.20
CA ALA A 98 22.61 -8.94 -12.98
C ALA A 98 23.48 -8.71 -11.74
N HIS A 99 24.69 -9.24 -11.73
CA HIS A 99 25.67 -9.01 -10.65
C HIS A 99 26.10 -7.54 -10.59
N LEU A 100 26.32 -6.88 -11.74
CA LEU A 100 26.63 -5.45 -11.77
C LEU A 100 25.50 -4.65 -11.11
N PHE A 101 24.24 -4.89 -11.47
CA PHE A 101 23.12 -4.16 -10.90
C PHE A 101 22.97 -4.43 -9.40
N ALA A 102 23.09 -5.69 -8.97
CA ALA A 102 23.05 -6.05 -7.55
C ALA A 102 24.20 -5.38 -6.77
N SER A 103 25.42 -5.34 -7.32
CA SER A 103 26.56 -4.68 -6.68
C SER A 103 26.33 -3.16 -6.50
N LEU A 104 25.69 -2.50 -7.46
CA LEU A 104 25.34 -1.08 -7.33
C LEU A 104 24.32 -0.84 -6.20
N LEU A 105 23.35 -1.75 -6.02
CA LEU A 105 22.41 -1.67 -4.91
C LEU A 105 23.09 -1.94 -3.56
N GLN A 106 24.01 -2.91 -3.50
CA GLN A 106 24.84 -3.17 -2.32
C GLN A 106 25.68 -1.96 -1.93
N GLN A 107 26.36 -1.34 -2.92
CA GLN A 107 27.19 -0.15 -2.70
C GLN A 107 26.38 1.07 -2.24
N GLY A 108 25.12 1.17 -2.65
CA GLY A 108 24.21 2.24 -2.23
C GLY A 108 23.58 2.03 -0.86
N ALA A 109 23.71 0.85 -0.28
CA ALA A 109 23.14 0.53 1.02
C ALA A 109 24.09 0.92 2.17
N ALA A 110 23.52 1.18 3.34
CA ALA A 110 24.27 1.51 4.55
C ALA A 110 24.81 0.27 5.27
N GLU A 111 24.10 -0.87 5.16
CA GLU A 111 24.54 -2.14 5.73
C GLU A 111 25.36 -2.94 4.73
N PRO A 112 26.41 -3.64 5.18
CA PRO A 112 27.13 -4.62 4.38
C PRO A 112 26.32 -5.91 4.24
N ASP A 113 26.66 -6.72 3.24
CA ASP A 113 26.24 -8.13 3.11
C ASP A 113 24.71 -8.35 3.07
N ILE A 114 23.99 -7.50 2.36
CA ILE A 114 22.55 -7.65 2.21
C ILE A 114 22.23 -8.95 1.44
N PRO A 115 21.33 -9.80 1.94
CA PRO A 115 20.92 -11.02 1.25
C PRO A 115 20.49 -10.73 -0.19
N THR A 116 21.18 -11.31 -1.17
CA THR A 116 20.93 -11.09 -2.60
C THR A 116 20.48 -12.37 -3.26
N LEU A 117 19.38 -12.31 -3.98
CA LEU A 117 18.75 -13.44 -4.68
C LEU A 117 18.76 -13.19 -6.18
N TYR A 118 18.97 -14.27 -6.94
CA TYR A 118 18.94 -14.29 -8.40
C TYR A 118 17.91 -15.33 -8.90
N PRO A 119 16.60 -15.12 -8.69
CA PRO A 119 15.55 -16.00 -9.18
C PRO A 119 15.30 -15.80 -10.68
N ASN A 120 14.47 -16.66 -11.30
CA ASN A 120 13.95 -16.38 -12.64
C ASN A 120 12.90 -15.24 -12.58
N ALA A 121 12.47 -14.75 -13.73
CA ALA A 121 11.62 -13.57 -13.81
C ALA A 121 10.27 -13.75 -13.12
N ALA A 122 9.57 -14.84 -13.39
CA ALA A 122 8.27 -15.10 -12.81
C ALA A 122 8.34 -15.26 -11.27
N GLU A 123 9.39 -15.89 -10.75
CA GLU A 123 9.61 -16.02 -9.31
C GLU A 123 9.91 -14.66 -8.66
N ALA A 124 10.70 -13.78 -9.29
CA ALA A 124 10.96 -12.44 -8.77
C ALA A 124 9.69 -11.58 -8.71
N GLU A 125 8.86 -11.64 -9.76
CA GLU A 125 7.57 -10.97 -9.83
C GLU A 125 6.61 -11.51 -8.75
N ALA A 126 6.57 -12.85 -8.57
CA ALA A 126 5.79 -13.50 -7.54
C ALA A 126 6.26 -13.11 -6.13
N ILE A 127 7.57 -13.08 -5.84
CA ILE A 127 8.13 -12.65 -4.56
C ILE A 127 7.58 -11.27 -4.16
N LYS A 128 7.52 -10.33 -5.12
CA LYS A 128 6.99 -8.98 -4.85
C LYS A 128 5.51 -9.03 -4.47
N LEU A 129 4.68 -9.68 -5.28
CA LEU A 129 3.24 -9.70 -5.08
C LEU A 129 2.86 -10.48 -3.81
N PHE A 130 3.48 -11.63 -3.55
CA PHE A 130 3.24 -12.43 -2.35
C PHE A 130 3.70 -11.72 -1.07
N ALA A 131 4.83 -11.00 -1.10
CA ALA A 131 5.29 -10.23 0.04
C ALA A 131 4.28 -9.15 0.44
N ASN A 132 3.81 -8.35 -0.52
CA ASN A 132 2.82 -7.31 -0.25
C ASN A 132 1.45 -7.90 0.15
N THR A 133 1.04 -9.00 -0.48
CA THR A 133 -0.20 -9.69 -0.11
C THR A 133 -0.14 -10.29 1.29
N TYR A 134 0.99 -10.86 1.71
CA TYR A 134 1.15 -11.31 3.09
C TYR A 134 0.94 -10.18 4.09
N LEU A 135 1.50 -9.00 3.82
CA LEU A 135 1.28 -7.84 4.68
C LEU A 135 -0.19 -7.41 4.71
N ALA A 136 -0.90 -7.46 3.57
CA ALA A 136 -2.33 -7.18 3.50
C ALA A 136 -3.16 -8.19 4.32
N VAL A 137 -2.87 -9.49 4.21
CA VAL A 137 -3.48 -10.56 5.02
C VAL A 137 -3.24 -10.33 6.50
N ARG A 138 -2.02 -9.97 6.88
CA ARG A 138 -1.67 -9.71 8.27
C ARG A 138 -2.44 -8.51 8.85
N VAL A 139 -2.52 -7.40 8.11
CA VAL A 139 -3.34 -6.24 8.53
C VAL A 139 -4.81 -6.62 8.63
N SER A 140 -5.34 -7.41 7.69
CA SER A 140 -6.72 -7.90 7.74
C SER A 140 -6.98 -8.73 9.00
N TYR A 141 -6.06 -9.63 9.36
CA TYR A 141 -6.17 -10.42 10.58
C TYR A 141 -6.30 -9.54 11.83
N PHE A 142 -5.42 -8.55 12.01
CA PHE A 142 -5.49 -7.66 13.17
C PHE A 142 -6.71 -6.72 13.13
N ASN A 143 -7.19 -6.35 11.95
CA ASN A 143 -8.42 -5.59 11.80
C ASN A 143 -9.67 -6.42 12.18
N GLU A 144 -9.72 -7.71 11.83
CA GLU A 144 -10.80 -8.61 12.25
C GLU A 144 -10.76 -8.88 13.76
N LEU A 145 -9.58 -9.12 14.33
CA LEU A 145 -9.37 -9.22 15.77
C LEU A 145 -9.91 -7.97 16.49
N ASP A 146 -9.56 -6.79 15.97
CA ASP A 146 -10.01 -5.51 16.51
C ASP A 146 -11.55 -5.35 16.40
N THR A 147 -12.13 -5.71 15.25
CA THR A 147 -13.58 -5.70 15.06
C THR A 147 -14.28 -6.61 16.06
N TYR A 148 -13.74 -7.82 16.30
CA TYR A 148 -14.27 -8.74 17.28
C TYR A 148 -14.22 -8.15 18.71
N CYS A 149 -13.07 -7.59 19.10
CA CYS A 149 -12.90 -6.98 20.41
C CYS A 149 -13.85 -5.79 20.61
N GLU A 150 -13.92 -4.88 19.62
CA GLU A 150 -14.81 -3.70 19.69
C GLU A 150 -16.28 -4.10 19.87
N LEU A 151 -16.76 -5.10 19.13
CA LEU A 151 -18.14 -5.58 19.23
C LEU A 151 -18.44 -6.37 20.51
N ARG A 152 -17.42 -6.96 21.13
CA ARG A 152 -17.54 -7.71 22.39
C ARG A 152 -17.22 -6.88 23.63
N GLY A 153 -16.79 -5.61 23.46
CA GLY A 153 -16.40 -4.77 24.59
C GLY A 153 -15.10 -5.21 25.26
N LEU A 154 -14.22 -5.89 24.51
CA LEU A 154 -12.90 -6.31 24.99
C LEU A 154 -11.87 -5.21 24.76
N ASP A 155 -10.82 -5.17 25.58
CA ASP A 155 -9.67 -4.32 25.33
C ASP A 155 -8.80 -4.91 24.20
N THR A 156 -8.96 -4.34 23.00
CA THR A 156 -8.24 -4.78 21.81
C THR A 156 -6.73 -4.77 22.00
N ARG A 157 -6.20 -3.74 22.68
CA ARG A 157 -4.76 -3.59 22.86
C ARG A 157 -4.19 -4.73 23.70
N GLN A 158 -4.85 -5.09 24.81
CA GLN A 158 -4.42 -6.21 25.65
C GLN A 158 -4.43 -7.53 24.87
N VAL A 159 -5.44 -7.74 24.02
CA VAL A 159 -5.54 -8.96 23.22
C VAL A 159 -4.41 -9.00 22.18
N ILE A 160 -4.16 -7.90 21.45
CA ILE A 160 -3.09 -7.82 20.46
C ILE A 160 -1.72 -8.00 21.12
N ASP A 161 -1.48 -7.30 22.25
CA ASP A 161 -0.20 -7.40 22.96
C ASP A 161 0.06 -8.86 23.39
N GLY A 162 -0.96 -9.55 23.94
CA GLY A 162 -0.85 -10.96 24.31
C GLY A 162 -0.57 -11.90 23.14
N VAL A 163 -1.27 -11.72 22.02
CA VAL A 163 -1.07 -12.51 20.80
C VAL A 163 0.34 -12.29 20.23
N CYS A 164 0.82 -11.05 20.24
CA CYS A 164 2.10 -10.68 19.65
C CYS A 164 3.32 -11.06 20.51
N LEU A 165 3.13 -11.51 21.76
CA LEU A 165 4.21 -12.08 22.58
C LEU A 165 4.76 -13.39 22.01
N ASP A 166 3.98 -14.13 21.21
CA ASP A 166 4.50 -15.30 20.51
C ASP A 166 5.52 -14.82 19.43
N PRO A 167 6.81 -15.24 19.52
CA PRO A 167 7.84 -14.79 18.61
C PRO A 167 7.59 -15.19 17.14
N ARG A 168 6.76 -16.21 16.90
CA ARG A 168 6.33 -16.61 15.55
C ARG A 168 5.34 -15.62 14.95
N ILE A 169 4.66 -14.83 15.77
CA ILE A 169 3.70 -13.78 15.37
C ILE A 169 4.40 -12.42 15.39
N GLY A 170 4.93 -12.00 16.53
CA GLY A 170 5.63 -10.73 16.67
C GLY A 170 4.73 -9.50 16.47
N ALA A 171 5.30 -8.31 16.68
CA ALA A 171 4.57 -7.03 16.71
C ALA A 171 4.61 -6.25 15.39
N HIS A 172 4.94 -6.89 14.25
CA HIS A 172 4.97 -6.23 12.95
C HIS A 172 3.58 -6.12 12.34
N TYR A 173 3.21 -4.95 11.79
CA TYR A 173 1.92 -4.73 11.13
C TYR A 173 0.71 -5.19 11.97
N ASN A 174 0.78 -4.97 13.29
CA ASN A 174 -0.26 -5.39 14.25
C ASN A 174 -1.16 -4.24 14.72
N ASN A 175 -0.91 -3.01 14.26
CA ASN A 175 -1.73 -1.86 14.60
C ASN A 175 -2.99 -1.84 13.74
N PRO A 176 -4.20 -1.93 14.33
CA PRO A 176 -5.43 -1.86 13.57
C PRO A 176 -5.59 -0.52 12.84
N SER A 177 -6.41 -0.56 11.80
CA SER A 177 -6.68 0.59 10.95
C SER A 177 -8.11 0.53 10.41
N PHE A 178 -8.48 1.52 9.61
CA PHE A 178 -9.76 1.51 8.88
C PHE A 178 -9.78 0.57 7.67
N GLY A 179 -8.70 -0.14 7.45
CA GLY A 179 -8.43 -1.06 6.37
C GLY A 179 -6.99 -0.90 5.90
N TYR A 180 -6.41 -1.95 5.29
CA TYR A 180 -5.15 -1.74 4.60
C TYR A 180 -5.37 -0.86 3.37
N GLY A 181 -4.44 0.03 3.14
CA GLY A 181 -4.48 1.03 2.07
C GLY A 181 -3.07 1.40 1.65
N GLY A 182 -2.92 2.61 1.11
CA GLY A 182 -1.73 3.04 0.41
C GLY A 182 -1.72 2.52 -1.02
N TYR A 183 -0.76 2.97 -1.81
CA TYR A 183 -0.71 2.65 -3.23
C TYR A 183 -0.48 1.15 -3.50
N CYS A 184 0.37 0.49 -2.71
CA CYS A 184 0.87 -0.85 -3.04
C CYS A 184 -0.06 -1.99 -2.59
N LEU A 185 -0.44 -2.06 -1.30
CA LEU A 185 -1.10 -3.24 -0.76
C LEU A 185 -2.43 -3.57 -1.48
N PRO A 186 -3.36 -2.61 -1.69
CA PRO A 186 -4.63 -2.92 -2.35
C PRO A 186 -4.48 -3.41 -3.79
N LYS A 187 -3.64 -2.72 -4.58
CA LYS A 187 -3.47 -3.06 -5.99
C LYS A 187 -2.72 -4.38 -6.19
N ASP A 188 -1.65 -4.61 -5.41
CA ASP A 188 -0.81 -5.81 -5.54
C ASP A 188 -1.57 -7.06 -5.10
N THR A 189 -2.40 -6.97 -4.04
CA THR A 189 -3.25 -8.07 -3.59
C THR A 189 -4.31 -8.41 -4.64
N ARG A 190 -4.98 -7.42 -5.25
CA ARG A 190 -5.94 -7.65 -6.33
C ARG A 190 -5.27 -8.24 -7.56
N GLN A 191 -4.09 -7.73 -7.94
CA GLN A 191 -3.31 -8.29 -9.04
C GLN A 191 -2.95 -9.76 -8.78
N LEU A 192 -2.55 -10.10 -7.55
CA LEU A 192 -2.23 -11.48 -7.23
C LEU A 192 -3.46 -12.38 -7.32
N VAL A 193 -4.63 -11.94 -6.83
CA VAL A 193 -5.89 -12.68 -7.00
C VAL A 193 -6.17 -12.92 -8.48
N ALA A 194 -6.00 -11.91 -9.34
CA ALA A 194 -6.18 -12.05 -10.78
C ALA A 194 -5.18 -13.03 -11.41
N ASN A 195 -3.93 -13.05 -10.94
CA ASN A 195 -2.91 -13.99 -11.40
C ASN A 195 -3.20 -15.45 -11.06
N PHE A 196 -4.01 -15.72 -10.01
CA PHE A 196 -4.37 -17.10 -9.65
C PHE A 196 -5.26 -17.77 -10.70
N GLY A 197 -6.08 -17.01 -11.47
CA GLY A 197 -7.02 -17.61 -12.41
C GLY A 197 -7.84 -18.72 -11.74
N ASP A 198 -7.72 -19.93 -12.24
CA ASP A 198 -8.44 -21.12 -11.72
C ASP A 198 -7.74 -21.78 -10.51
N ILE A 199 -6.59 -21.29 -10.08
CA ILE A 199 -5.87 -21.83 -8.92
C ILE A 199 -6.62 -21.44 -7.63
N PRO A 200 -6.87 -22.35 -6.69
CA PRO A 200 -7.51 -22.04 -5.41
C PRO A 200 -6.75 -21.00 -4.60
N ASN A 201 -7.44 -19.92 -4.14
CA ASN A 201 -6.81 -18.81 -3.44
C ASN A 201 -7.66 -18.21 -2.30
N ARG A 202 -8.35 -19.04 -1.51
CA ARG A 202 -9.33 -18.60 -0.50
C ARG A 202 -8.80 -17.54 0.47
N ILE A 203 -7.61 -17.71 1.03
CA ILE A 203 -7.05 -16.77 2.02
C ILE A 203 -6.76 -15.42 1.37
N ILE A 204 -6.19 -15.40 0.17
CA ILE A 204 -5.80 -14.18 -0.54
C ILE A 204 -7.04 -13.40 -1.00
N SER A 205 -8.03 -14.10 -1.56
CA SER A 205 -9.32 -13.48 -1.93
C SER A 205 -10.07 -12.98 -0.70
N ALA A 206 -10.05 -13.73 0.42
CA ALA A 206 -10.65 -13.29 1.67
C ALA A 206 -10.03 -11.98 2.19
N ALA A 207 -8.73 -11.77 2.06
CA ALA A 207 -8.10 -10.52 2.48
C ALA A 207 -8.66 -9.30 1.72
N VAL A 208 -8.96 -9.44 0.41
CA VAL A 208 -9.59 -8.37 -0.38
C VAL A 208 -10.99 -8.07 0.13
N THR A 209 -11.81 -9.10 0.35
CA THR A 209 -13.18 -8.98 0.85
C THR A 209 -13.21 -8.40 2.28
N ALA A 210 -12.37 -8.94 3.17
CA ALA A 210 -12.23 -8.49 4.56
C ALA A 210 -11.88 -7.00 4.67
N ASN A 211 -11.09 -6.48 3.72
CA ASN A 211 -10.76 -5.05 3.69
C ASN A 211 -11.97 -4.16 3.38
N ASP A 212 -12.89 -4.61 2.55
CA ASP A 212 -14.13 -3.89 2.27
C ASP A 212 -15.13 -4.03 3.42
N GLU A 213 -15.28 -5.23 4.00
CA GLU A 213 -16.09 -5.46 5.20
C GLU A 213 -15.61 -4.63 6.40
N ARG A 214 -14.29 -4.47 6.53
CA ARG A 214 -13.70 -3.59 7.55
C ARG A 214 -14.14 -2.15 7.38
N LYS A 215 -14.11 -1.60 6.19
CA LYS A 215 -14.58 -0.22 5.92
C LYS A 215 -16.08 -0.07 6.19
N ASP A 216 -16.88 -1.10 5.89
CA ASP A 216 -18.31 -1.13 6.22
C ASP A 216 -18.54 -1.09 7.73
N HIS A 217 -17.77 -1.89 8.49
CA HIS A 217 -17.81 -1.88 9.95
C HIS A 217 -17.45 -0.49 10.51
N ILE A 218 -16.34 0.08 10.08
CA ILE A 218 -15.86 1.40 10.51
C ILE A 218 -16.92 2.48 10.23
N ALA A 219 -17.49 2.50 9.03
CA ALA A 219 -18.53 3.46 8.68
C ALA A 219 -19.78 3.34 9.60
N ARG A 220 -20.21 2.10 9.90
CA ARG A 220 -21.33 1.86 10.84
C ARG A 220 -21.02 2.39 12.24
N GLN A 221 -19.81 2.16 12.77
CA GLN A 221 -19.43 2.66 14.09
C GLN A 221 -19.36 4.18 14.14
N ILE A 222 -18.84 4.82 13.08
CA ILE A 222 -18.79 6.28 12.95
C ILE A 222 -20.22 6.85 12.95
N LEU A 223 -21.13 6.31 12.14
CA LEU A 223 -22.53 6.76 12.05
C LEU A 223 -23.23 6.63 13.39
N LYS A 224 -23.03 5.51 14.10
CA LYS A 224 -23.58 5.30 15.45
C LYS A 224 -23.06 6.37 16.41
N LYS A 225 -21.77 6.68 16.38
CA LYS A 225 -21.15 7.68 17.27
C LYS A 225 -21.53 9.11 16.90
N ALA A 226 -21.74 9.40 15.62
CA ALA A 226 -22.14 10.72 15.13
C ALA A 226 -23.58 11.07 15.50
N ALA A 227 -24.46 10.07 15.68
CA ALA A 227 -25.86 10.23 16.05
C ALA A 227 -26.62 11.28 15.21
N GLY A 228 -26.35 11.33 13.89
CA GLY A 228 -26.92 12.32 12.96
C GLY A 228 -26.18 13.65 12.87
N GLY A 229 -25.16 13.87 13.69
CA GLY A 229 -24.32 15.08 13.64
C GLY A 229 -23.25 15.02 12.54
N VAL A 230 -22.51 16.12 12.38
CA VAL A 230 -21.45 16.24 11.39
C VAL A 230 -20.27 15.32 11.69
N VAL A 231 -19.84 14.57 10.68
CA VAL A 231 -18.63 13.73 10.73
C VAL A 231 -17.46 14.54 10.20
N GLY A 232 -16.49 14.84 11.05
CA GLY A 232 -15.22 15.46 10.65
C GLY A 232 -14.19 14.41 10.30
N VAL A 233 -13.65 14.43 9.09
CA VAL A 233 -12.51 13.58 8.69
C VAL A 233 -11.22 14.36 8.88
N TYR A 234 -10.40 13.90 9.81
CA TYR A 234 -9.12 14.49 10.12
C TYR A 234 -8.01 13.81 9.32
N ARG A 235 -7.52 14.51 8.33
CA ARG A 235 -6.54 14.11 7.31
C ARG A 235 -7.01 12.97 6.40
N LEU A 236 -6.61 13.06 5.17
CA LEU A 236 -6.90 12.07 4.13
C LEU A 236 -5.77 11.06 3.96
N THR A 237 -4.59 11.34 4.49
CA THR A 237 -3.42 10.48 4.40
C THR A 237 -3.50 9.32 5.38
N MET A 238 -2.88 8.18 5.03
CA MET A 238 -2.78 7.03 5.92
C MET A 238 -1.55 7.08 6.83
N LYS A 239 -0.52 7.84 6.42
CA LYS A 239 0.76 7.97 7.11
C LYS A 239 1.01 9.45 7.39
N ALA A 240 1.63 9.73 8.52
CA ALA A 240 1.88 11.09 9.00
C ALA A 240 2.67 11.93 7.98
N ASP A 241 3.63 11.32 7.27
CA ASP A 241 4.55 12.00 6.37
C ASP A 241 4.26 11.75 4.87
N SER A 242 3.05 11.26 4.52
CA SER A 242 2.64 11.04 3.14
C SER A 242 1.70 12.14 2.67
N ASP A 243 1.88 12.58 1.44
CA ASP A 243 0.96 13.47 0.70
C ASP A 243 0.03 12.69 -0.24
N ASN A 244 0.23 11.37 -0.34
CA ASN A 244 -0.56 10.51 -1.20
C ASN A 244 -1.80 9.98 -0.48
N PHE A 245 -2.94 10.60 -0.74
CA PHE A 245 -4.25 10.18 -0.24
C PHE A 245 -5.10 9.44 -1.27
N ARG A 246 -4.57 9.19 -2.50
CA ARG A 246 -5.36 8.62 -3.60
C ARG A 246 -5.92 7.25 -3.28
N GLU A 247 -5.15 6.39 -2.64
CA GLU A 247 -5.51 5.01 -2.28
C GLU A 247 -5.64 4.80 -0.76
N SER A 248 -5.88 5.90 -0.03
CA SER A 248 -6.11 5.84 1.42
C SER A 248 -7.41 5.11 1.76
N SER A 249 -7.39 4.23 2.77
CA SER A 249 -8.57 3.51 3.26
C SER A 249 -9.70 4.44 3.72
N ILE A 250 -9.36 5.64 4.19
CA ILE A 250 -10.34 6.64 4.62
C ILE A 250 -11.29 7.07 3.49
N ARG A 251 -10.85 7.06 2.23
CA ARG A 251 -11.72 7.37 1.09
C ARG A 251 -12.87 6.39 0.96
N GLY A 252 -12.57 5.09 1.09
CA GLY A 252 -13.62 4.07 1.08
C GLY A 252 -14.59 4.19 2.24
N VAL A 253 -14.14 4.68 3.41
CA VAL A 253 -15.01 5.02 4.54
C VAL A 253 -15.86 6.24 4.23
N ILE A 254 -15.28 7.31 3.69
CA ILE A 254 -16.01 8.53 3.28
C ILE A 254 -17.13 8.21 2.28
N GLU A 255 -16.86 7.37 1.29
CA GLU A 255 -17.88 6.95 0.32
C GLU A 255 -19.08 6.26 0.98
N ARG A 256 -18.82 5.40 1.97
CA ARG A 256 -19.86 4.71 2.74
C ARG A 256 -20.68 5.67 3.60
N LEU A 257 -20.02 6.62 4.25
CA LEU A 257 -20.68 7.67 5.03
C LEU A 257 -21.59 8.53 4.12
N ARG A 258 -21.12 8.91 2.94
CA ARG A 258 -21.90 9.66 1.95
C ARG A 258 -23.11 8.87 1.45
N ARG A 259 -22.93 7.59 1.11
CA ARG A 259 -24.07 6.73 0.69
C ARG A 259 -25.12 6.59 1.79
N ALA A 260 -24.71 6.67 3.05
CA ALA A 260 -25.61 6.67 4.20
C ALA A 260 -26.24 8.06 4.49
N GLY A 261 -25.95 9.09 3.69
CA GLY A 261 -26.50 10.44 3.85
C GLY A 261 -25.87 11.26 4.98
N ALA A 262 -24.69 10.87 5.48
CA ALA A 262 -24.01 11.61 6.53
C ALA A 262 -23.47 12.96 6.03
N SER A 263 -23.57 14.00 6.86
CA SER A 263 -22.89 15.27 6.65
C SER A 263 -21.40 15.09 7.00
N VAL A 264 -20.52 15.25 6.00
CA VAL A 264 -19.08 15.02 6.16
C VAL A 264 -18.32 16.30 5.83
N VAL A 265 -17.38 16.68 6.69
CA VAL A 265 -16.40 17.76 6.45
C VAL A 265 -14.99 17.23 6.59
N ILE A 266 -14.04 17.84 5.91
CA ILE A 266 -12.64 17.39 5.87
C ILE A 266 -11.73 18.47 6.45
N TYR A 267 -10.75 18.06 7.22
CA TYR A 267 -9.58 18.87 7.54
C TYR A 267 -8.33 18.18 6.99
N GLU A 268 -7.70 18.81 6.00
CA GLU A 268 -6.44 18.33 5.41
C GLU A 268 -5.53 19.53 5.14
N PRO A 269 -4.49 19.76 5.96
CA PRO A 269 -3.66 20.96 5.87
C PRO A 269 -2.83 21.06 4.59
N THR A 270 -2.65 19.95 3.87
CA THR A 270 -1.93 19.94 2.59
C THR A 270 -2.80 20.32 1.39
N LEU A 271 -4.12 20.33 1.56
CA LEU A 271 -5.08 20.76 0.53
C LEU A 271 -5.31 22.27 0.61
N ARG A 272 -5.20 22.92 -0.55
CA ARG A 272 -5.52 24.36 -0.70
C ARG A 272 -6.93 24.60 -1.22
N GLU A 273 -7.54 23.59 -1.79
CA GLU A 273 -8.88 23.63 -2.35
C GLU A 273 -9.93 23.65 -1.24
N ALA A 274 -10.99 24.44 -1.44
CA ALA A 274 -12.12 24.54 -0.51
C ALA A 274 -13.02 23.28 -0.49
N SER A 275 -12.79 22.35 -1.42
CA SER A 275 -13.55 21.10 -1.50
C SER A 275 -12.68 19.94 -2.01
N PHE A 276 -12.96 18.74 -1.51
CA PHE A 276 -12.38 17.49 -2.00
C PHE A 276 -13.48 16.47 -2.27
N ALA A 277 -13.54 15.95 -3.49
CA ALA A 277 -14.59 15.01 -3.93
C ALA A 277 -16.03 15.48 -3.62
N GLY A 278 -16.26 16.81 -3.70
CA GLY A 278 -17.55 17.43 -3.41
C GLY A 278 -17.88 17.58 -1.92
N LEU A 279 -16.89 17.37 -1.02
CA LEU A 279 -17.02 17.59 0.42
C LEU A 279 -16.30 18.88 0.83
N PRO A 280 -16.83 19.68 1.78
CA PRO A 280 -16.15 20.88 2.27
C PRO A 280 -14.83 20.55 2.94
N VAL A 281 -13.78 21.32 2.60
CA VAL A 281 -12.50 21.32 3.30
C VAL A 281 -12.43 22.53 4.22
N ILE A 282 -12.26 22.28 5.51
CA ILE A 282 -12.22 23.32 6.55
C ILE A 282 -10.76 23.68 6.84
N ALA A 283 -10.37 24.90 6.54
CA ALA A 283 -8.98 25.33 6.68
C ALA A 283 -8.54 25.52 8.15
N SER A 284 -9.48 25.88 9.04
CA SER A 284 -9.20 26.08 10.46
C SER A 284 -9.44 24.80 11.26
N LEU A 285 -8.40 24.27 11.91
CA LEU A 285 -8.53 23.12 12.81
C LEU A 285 -9.52 23.39 13.96
N ALA A 286 -9.51 24.61 14.51
CA ALA A 286 -10.41 24.98 15.59
C ALA A 286 -11.90 24.96 15.14
N GLU A 287 -12.16 25.48 13.95
CA GLU A 287 -13.49 25.44 13.35
C GLU A 287 -13.92 24.00 13.02
N PHE A 288 -13.06 23.22 12.41
CA PHE A 288 -13.27 21.81 12.13
C PHE A 288 -13.66 21.03 13.39
N LYS A 289 -12.89 21.20 14.48
CA LYS A 289 -13.19 20.57 15.77
C LYS A 289 -14.54 20.99 16.34
N ARG A 290 -14.88 22.27 16.24
CA ARG A 290 -16.14 22.80 16.75
C ARG A 290 -17.35 22.27 15.99
N MET A 291 -17.24 22.13 14.66
CA MET A 291 -18.33 21.65 13.78
C MET A 291 -18.59 20.17 13.93
N SER A 292 -17.56 19.38 14.25
CA SER A 292 -17.62 17.93 14.20
C SER A 292 -18.25 17.33 15.47
N ALA A 293 -19.32 16.57 15.31
CA ALA A 293 -19.90 15.76 16.38
C ALA A 293 -19.01 14.55 16.69
N VAL A 294 -18.43 13.95 15.66
CA VAL A 294 -17.39 12.92 15.75
C VAL A 294 -16.25 13.30 14.81
N ILE A 295 -15.01 13.10 15.26
CA ILE A 295 -13.80 13.30 14.46
C ILE A 295 -13.21 11.93 14.13
N VAL A 296 -13.08 11.64 12.86
CA VAL A 296 -12.55 10.38 12.35
C VAL A 296 -11.10 10.57 11.98
N ALA A 297 -10.20 9.85 12.64
CA ALA A 297 -8.76 9.94 12.40
C ALA A 297 -8.18 8.55 12.14
N ASN A 298 -7.60 8.34 10.96
CA ASN A 298 -6.94 7.08 10.64
C ASN A 298 -5.67 6.87 11.48
N ARG A 299 -5.03 7.96 11.87
CA ARG A 299 -3.91 8.00 12.83
C ARG A 299 -4.22 8.97 13.96
N ALA A 300 -3.83 8.58 15.17
CA ALA A 300 -3.97 9.40 16.35
C ALA A 300 -2.84 10.46 16.40
N GLU A 301 -3.22 11.73 16.40
CA GLU A 301 -2.25 12.84 16.47
C GLU A 301 -2.49 13.71 17.71
N PRO A 302 -1.42 14.26 18.32
CA PRO A 302 -1.53 15.12 19.50
C PRO A 302 -2.45 16.34 19.30
N ALA A 303 -2.58 16.80 18.05
CA ALA A 303 -3.48 17.88 17.69
C ALA A 303 -4.97 17.59 18.00
N LEU A 304 -5.35 16.35 18.31
CA LEU A 304 -6.71 15.93 18.64
C LEU A 304 -6.90 15.62 20.14
N ASP A 305 -5.87 15.74 20.96
CA ASP A 305 -5.92 15.33 22.38
C ASP A 305 -6.97 16.15 23.19
N ASP A 306 -7.17 17.43 22.87
CA ASP A 306 -8.17 18.31 23.48
C ASP A 306 -9.64 17.93 23.19
N VAL A 307 -9.87 17.14 22.14
CA VAL A 307 -11.20 16.67 21.71
C VAL A 307 -11.32 15.14 21.68
N TRP A 308 -10.40 14.45 22.35
CA TRP A 308 -10.27 12.98 22.31
C TRP A 308 -11.57 12.20 22.55
N PRO A 309 -12.50 12.58 23.48
CA PRO A 309 -13.75 11.87 23.66
C PRO A 309 -14.64 11.80 22.41
N ARG A 310 -14.46 12.72 21.47
CA ARG A 310 -15.17 12.77 20.19
C ARG A 310 -14.38 12.13 19.04
N VAL A 311 -13.14 11.70 19.27
CA VAL A 311 -12.31 11.07 18.24
C VAL A 311 -12.70 9.60 18.11
N TYR A 312 -12.86 9.17 16.86
CA TYR A 312 -12.94 7.76 16.49
C TYR A 312 -11.71 7.39 15.69
N THR A 313 -10.90 6.57 16.27
CA THR A 313 -9.69 6.01 15.63
C THR A 313 -9.53 4.55 16.04
N ARG A 314 -8.85 3.78 15.20
CA ARG A 314 -8.41 2.42 15.54
C ARG A 314 -6.89 2.31 15.61
N ASP A 315 -6.19 3.42 15.61
CA ASP A 315 -4.76 3.49 15.87
C ASP A 315 -4.50 3.36 17.38
N LEU A 316 -4.17 2.14 17.82
CA LEU A 316 -3.95 1.81 19.23
C LEU A 316 -2.55 2.13 19.73
N TYR A 317 -1.58 2.24 18.80
CA TYR A 317 -0.16 2.35 19.13
C TYR A 317 0.47 3.68 18.72
N ARG A 318 -0.27 4.57 18.06
CA ARG A 318 0.23 5.84 17.51
C ARG A 318 1.47 5.64 16.62
N ARG A 319 1.45 4.59 15.79
CA ARG A 319 2.53 4.24 14.87
C ARG A 319 2.00 3.61 13.58
N ASP A 320 2.83 3.64 12.52
CA ASP A 320 2.59 2.95 11.24
C ASP A 320 2.92 1.45 11.32
#